data_f3892d5fb8a8701e7e7150a87e8a7f7d
#
_entry.id   f3892d5fb8a8701e7e7150a87e8a7f7d
#
_cell.length_a   1.000
_cell.length_b   1.000
_cell.length_c   1.000
_cell.angle_alpha   90.00
_cell.angle_beta   90.00
_cell.angle_gamma   90.00
#
_symmetry.space_group_name_H-M   'P 1'
#
loop_
_entity.id
_entity.type
_entity.pdbx_description
1 polymer ?
#
loop_
_entity_poly.entity_id
_entity_poly.type
_entity_poly.pdbx_seq_one_letter_code
_entity_poly.pdbx_strand_id
1 'polypeptide(L)'
;MNTGIRGEVVFTVEKSGSAKEMGSGALDVLATPKMVAMLEKAAWESVQPFLDEGCGTVGTLMNITHEAATPLGMKVTCTSELIEADGRKLTFRVEAFDEKGRIGGGTHERFIIRNQTFQAKADQKSNS
;
A
#
# COMPACT_ATOMS: atom_id res chain seq x y z
N MET A 1 1.30 10.93 16.91
CA MET A 1 0.22 10.57 15.97
C MET A 1 -0.69 9.56 16.64
N ASN A 2 -1.97 9.76 16.52
CA ASN A 2 -2.96 8.91 17.19
C ASN A 2 -3.40 7.75 16.33
N THR A 3 -3.57 6.59 16.94
CA THR A 3 -4.11 5.41 16.24
C THR A 3 -5.56 5.66 15.81
N GLY A 4 -6.04 4.83 14.88
CA GLY A 4 -7.40 4.93 14.37
C GLY A 4 -7.53 5.72 13.07
N ILE A 5 -6.45 6.31 12.57
CA ILE A 5 -6.47 7.01 11.27
C ILE A 5 -6.75 5.97 10.19
N ARG A 6 -7.75 6.23 9.35
CA ARG A 6 -8.19 5.33 8.30
C ARG A 6 -7.93 5.90 6.92
N GLY A 7 -7.62 5.01 5.98
CA GLY A 7 -7.46 5.34 4.57
C GLY A 7 -8.26 4.41 3.69
N GLU A 8 -8.58 4.88 2.49
CA GLU A 8 -9.33 4.10 1.52
C GLU A 8 -8.93 4.49 0.11
N VAL A 9 -8.72 3.50 -0.73
CA VAL A 9 -8.47 3.68 -2.17
C VAL A 9 -9.40 2.73 -2.91
N VAL A 10 -10.11 3.25 -3.92
CA VAL A 10 -10.97 2.45 -4.78
C VAL A 10 -10.40 2.51 -6.19
N PHE A 11 -10.30 1.38 -6.84
CA PHE A 11 -9.83 1.31 -8.23
C PHE A 11 -10.55 0.19 -8.99
N THR A 12 -10.54 0.27 -10.30
CA THR A 12 -11.06 -0.77 -11.17
C THR A 12 -9.88 -1.62 -11.67
N VAL A 13 -10.05 -2.94 -11.68
CA VAL A 13 -9.02 -3.84 -12.19
C VAL A 13 -8.94 -3.69 -13.70
N GLU A 14 -7.84 -3.10 -14.17
CA GLU A 14 -7.59 -2.91 -15.59
C GLU A 14 -6.54 -3.90 -16.09
N LYS A 15 -6.43 -4.02 -17.40
CA LYS A 15 -5.45 -4.93 -18.01
C LYS A 15 -4.02 -4.66 -17.53
N SER A 16 -3.65 -3.38 -17.39
CA SER A 16 -2.31 -2.97 -16.92
C SER A 16 -2.01 -3.44 -15.49
N GLY A 17 -3.04 -3.69 -14.69
CA GLY A 17 -2.92 -4.20 -13.33
C GLY A 17 -3.18 -5.69 -13.21
N SER A 18 -3.25 -6.41 -14.32
CA SER A 18 -3.45 -7.86 -14.31
C SER A 18 -2.14 -8.60 -14.00
N ALA A 19 -2.28 -9.79 -13.44
CA ALA A 19 -1.13 -10.66 -13.16
C ALA A 19 -0.31 -10.91 -14.42
N LYS A 20 -0.99 -11.13 -15.54
CA LYS A 20 -0.34 -11.41 -16.82
C LYS A 20 0.50 -10.22 -17.30
N GLU A 21 -0.07 -9.01 -17.28
CA GLU A 21 0.60 -7.79 -17.75
C GLU A 21 1.76 -7.40 -16.86
N MET A 22 1.59 -7.55 -15.56
CA MET A 22 2.63 -7.20 -14.58
C MET A 22 3.70 -8.28 -14.42
N GLY A 23 3.52 -9.44 -15.03
CA GLY A 23 4.47 -10.54 -14.95
C GLY A 23 4.45 -11.28 -13.61
N SER A 24 3.38 -11.12 -12.83
CA SER A 24 3.26 -11.80 -11.53
C SER A 24 2.47 -13.11 -11.61
N GLY A 25 1.99 -13.46 -12.79
CA GLY A 25 1.26 -14.69 -13.06
C GLY A 25 0.89 -14.77 -14.53
N ALA A 26 0.00 -15.70 -14.89
CA ALA A 26 -0.34 -15.98 -16.28
C ALA A 26 -1.78 -15.62 -16.66
N LEU A 27 -2.56 -15.09 -15.71
CA LEU A 27 -4.00 -14.92 -15.90
C LEU A 27 -4.42 -13.45 -15.91
N ASP A 28 -5.61 -13.21 -16.47
CA ASP A 28 -6.22 -11.87 -16.51
C ASP A 28 -7.05 -11.64 -15.24
N VAL A 29 -6.36 -11.54 -14.12
CA VAL A 29 -6.93 -11.25 -12.81
C VAL A 29 -6.08 -10.18 -12.13
N LEU A 30 -6.61 -9.54 -11.09
CA LEU A 30 -5.87 -8.55 -10.30
C LEU A 30 -4.52 -9.14 -9.86
N ALA A 31 -3.43 -8.45 -10.20
CA ALA A 31 -2.09 -8.83 -9.78
C ALA A 31 -1.88 -8.57 -8.28
N THR A 32 -1.23 -9.50 -7.58
CA THR A 32 -0.87 -9.30 -6.18
C THR A 32 -0.05 -8.02 -5.98
N PRO A 33 1.01 -7.73 -6.77
CA PRO A 33 1.74 -6.47 -6.60
C PRO A 33 0.91 -5.22 -6.82
N LYS A 34 -0.12 -5.27 -7.68
CA LYS A 34 -1.03 -4.14 -7.85
C LYS A 34 -1.86 -3.93 -6.58
N MET A 35 -2.39 -5.01 -6.01
CA MET A 35 -3.13 -4.95 -4.75
C MET A 35 -2.25 -4.38 -3.64
N VAL A 36 -1.01 -4.84 -3.54
CA VAL A 36 -0.04 -4.33 -2.56
C VAL A 36 0.17 -2.82 -2.72
N ALA A 37 0.40 -2.36 -3.94
CA ALA A 37 0.60 -0.94 -4.21
C ALA A 37 -0.60 -0.10 -3.77
N MET A 38 -1.82 -0.61 -3.96
CA MET A 38 -3.04 0.12 -3.57
C MET A 38 -3.26 0.09 -2.06
N LEU A 39 -2.89 -0.99 -1.38
CA LEU A 39 -2.90 -1.05 0.08
C LEU A 39 -1.88 -0.06 0.65
N GLU A 40 -0.70 0.02 0.06
CA GLU A 40 0.30 1.01 0.45
C GLU A 40 -0.22 2.44 0.27
N LYS A 41 -0.88 2.68 -0.85
CA LYS A 41 -1.43 4.01 -1.16
C LYS A 41 -2.47 4.42 -0.13
N ALA A 42 -3.37 3.52 0.23
CA ALA A 42 -4.36 3.77 1.28
C ALA A 42 -3.67 4.18 2.59
N ALA A 43 -2.61 3.46 2.96
CA ALA A 43 -1.88 3.71 4.20
C ALA A 43 -1.12 5.04 4.17
N TRP A 44 -0.26 5.27 3.16
CA TRP A 44 0.58 6.46 3.19
C TRP A 44 -0.22 7.75 2.99
N GLU A 45 -1.26 7.72 2.16
CA GLU A 45 -2.09 8.91 1.97
C GLU A 45 -2.87 9.25 3.24
N SER A 46 -3.27 8.25 4.02
CA SER A 46 -4.07 8.46 5.23
C SER A 46 -3.32 9.25 6.31
N VAL A 47 -2.02 9.06 6.43
CA VAL A 47 -1.21 9.70 7.46
C VAL A 47 -0.47 10.95 6.99
N GLN A 48 -0.32 11.14 5.68
CA GLN A 48 0.43 12.28 5.12
C GLN A 48 -0.02 13.63 5.69
N PRO A 49 -1.33 13.92 5.83
CA PRO A 49 -1.77 15.22 6.37
C PRO A 49 -1.35 15.47 7.81
N PHE A 50 -0.95 14.43 8.55
CA PHE A 50 -0.57 14.54 9.95
C PHE A 50 0.93 14.61 10.17
N LEU A 51 1.72 14.61 9.09
CA LEU A 51 3.18 14.67 9.17
C LEU A 51 3.66 16.12 9.08
N ASP A 52 4.85 16.37 9.62
CA ASP A 52 5.50 17.67 9.50
C ASP A 52 5.85 17.94 8.03
N GLU A 53 5.93 19.22 7.68
CA GLU A 53 6.32 19.64 6.34
C GLU A 53 7.69 19.04 5.98
N GLY A 54 7.80 18.53 4.75
CA GLY A 54 9.02 17.90 4.27
C GLY A 54 9.19 16.44 4.68
N CYS A 55 8.24 15.90 5.44
CA CYS A 55 8.25 14.50 5.86
C CYS A 55 7.27 13.67 5.03
N GLY A 56 7.60 12.41 4.90
CA GLY A 56 6.74 11.41 4.27
C GLY A 56 6.98 10.07 4.93
N THR A 57 6.46 9.02 4.34
CA THR A 57 6.70 7.66 4.84
C THR A 57 7.17 6.75 3.72
N VAL A 58 7.94 5.73 4.09
CA VAL A 58 8.34 4.67 3.17
C VAL A 58 7.88 3.34 3.72
N GLY A 59 7.49 2.41 2.84
CA GLY A 59 7.10 1.07 3.24
C GLY A 59 8.30 0.23 3.60
N THR A 60 8.23 -0.49 4.72
CA THR A 60 9.32 -1.31 5.23
C THR A 60 8.93 -2.76 5.43
N LEU A 61 7.63 -3.06 5.52
CA LEU A 61 7.16 -4.44 5.66
C LEU A 61 5.75 -4.55 5.10
N MET A 62 5.51 -5.63 4.39
CA MET A 62 4.20 -5.95 3.87
C MET A 62 3.98 -7.45 4.11
N ASN A 63 3.07 -7.76 5.03
CA ASN A 63 2.75 -9.14 5.38
C ASN A 63 1.27 -9.35 5.18
N ILE A 64 0.92 -9.76 3.98
CA ILE A 64 -0.48 -9.91 3.56
C ILE A 64 -0.72 -11.25 2.89
N THR A 65 -2.01 -11.60 2.80
CA THR A 65 -2.48 -12.69 1.97
C THR A 65 -3.32 -12.13 0.83
N HIS A 66 -3.32 -12.82 -0.31
CA HIS A 66 -4.18 -12.53 -1.45
C HIS A 66 -4.97 -13.81 -1.70
N GLU A 67 -6.18 -13.87 -1.15
CA GLU A 67 -6.92 -15.13 -0.97
C GLU A 67 -7.91 -15.44 -2.08
N ALA A 68 -8.35 -14.42 -2.82
CA ALA A 68 -9.35 -14.58 -3.87
C ALA A 68 -9.00 -13.74 -5.07
N ALA A 69 -9.21 -14.28 -6.27
CA ALA A 69 -8.96 -13.58 -7.52
C ALA A 69 -10.08 -12.61 -7.85
N THR A 70 -9.74 -11.51 -8.51
CA THR A 70 -10.71 -10.51 -8.98
C THR A 70 -10.52 -10.34 -10.48
N PRO A 71 -11.60 -10.45 -11.28
CA PRO A 71 -11.51 -10.32 -12.73
C PRO A 71 -11.36 -8.88 -13.18
N LEU A 72 -10.93 -8.71 -14.42
CA LEU A 72 -10.86 -7.38 -15.05
C LEU A 72 -12.24 -6.72 -15.05
N GLY A 73 -12.27 -5.42 -14.85
CA GLY A 73 -13.50 -4.62 -14.87
C GLY A 73 -14.19 -4.47 -13.53
N MET A 74 -13.83 -5.27 -12.54
CA MET A 74 -14.44 -5.21 -11.22
C MET A 74 -13.73 -4.18 -10.34
N LYS A 75 -14.49 -3.52 -9.45
CA LYS A 75 -13.94 -2.56 -8.50
C LYS A 75 -13.34 -3.25 -7.29
N VAL A 76 -12.25 -2.69 -6.80
CA VAL A 76 -11.56 -3.14 -5.58
C VAL A 76 -11.44 -1.96 -4.62
N THR A 77 -11.76 -2.19 -3.36
CA THR A 77 -11.61 -1.20 -2.29
C THR A 77 -10.50 -1.68 -1.35
N CYS A 78 -9.46 -0.85 -1.20
CA CYS A 78 -8.36 -1.10 -0.29
C CYS A 78 -8.49 -0.16 0.90
N THR A 79 -8.43 -0.69 2.11
CA THR A 79 -8.55 0.09 3.34
C THR A 79 -7.30 -0.07 4.19
N SER A 80 -7.03 0.95 5.00
CA SER A 80 -5.98 0.91 5.99
C SER A 80 -6.47 1.50 7.30
N GLU A 81 -5.89 1.03 8.40
CA GLU A 81 -6.12 1.60 9.73
C GLU A 81 -4.79 1.62 10.47
N LEU A 82 -4.39 2.80 10.96
CA LEU A 82 -3.20 2.92 11.80
C LEU A 82 -3.50 2.31 13.16
N ILE A 83 -2.85 1.19 13.48
CA ILE A 83 -3.08 0.46 14.73
C ILE A 83 -1.99 0.67 15.77
N GLU A 84 -0.81 1.15 15.36
CA GLU A 84 0.29 1.44 16.28
C GLU A 84 1.17 2.54 15.72
N ALA A 85 1.60 3.45 16.58
CA ALA A 85 2.58 4.48 16.23
C ALA A 85 3.63 4.48 17.33
N ASP A 86 4.84 4.05 16.99
CA ASP A 86 5.97 3.95 17.93
C ASP A 86 7.14 4.76 17.37
N GLY A 87 7.26 6.01 17.83
CA GLY A 87 8.23 6.93 17.27
C GLY A 87 7.93 7.18 15.81
N ARG A 88 8.87 6.84 14.93
CA ARG A 88 8.71 6.99 13.48
C ARG A 88 8.16 5.76 12.80
N LYS A 89 7.95 4.67 13.53
CA LYS A 89 7.40 3.43 12.97
C LYS A 89 5.88 3.44 13.08
N LEU A 90 5.23 3.25 11.95
CA LEU A 90 3.77 3.19 11.86
C LEU A 90 3.35 1.80 11.40
N THR A 91 2.42 1.19 12.13
CA THR A 91 1.89 -0.14 11.79
C THR A 91 0.42 -0.01 11.43
N PHE A 92 0.06 -0.58 10.28
CA PHE A 92 -1.30 -0.54 9.74
C PHE A 92 -1.88 -1.93 9.63
N ARG A 93 -3.20 -2.02 9.85
CA ARG A 93 -3.99 -3.15 9.36
C ARG A 93 -4.50 -2.74 7.99
N VAL A 94 -4.35 -3.62 7.00
CA VAL A 94 -4.80 -3.36 5.64
C VAL A 94 -5.70 -4.48 5.15
N GLU A 95 -6.71 -4.12 4.36
CA GLU A 95 -7.66 -5.08 3.80
C GLU A 95 -8.08 -4.66 2.41
N ALA A 96 -8.35 -5.64 1.56
CA ALA A 96 -8.84 -5.42 0.21
C ALA A 96 -10.10 -6.24 -0.02
N PHE A 97 -11.06 -5.60 -0.69
CA PHE A 97 -12.38 -6.19 -0.99
C PHE A 97 -12.70 -5.93 -2.46
N ASP A 98 -13.25 -6.92 -3.14
CA ASP A 98 -13.89 -6.68 -4.43
C ASP A 98 -15.41 -6.62 -4.24
N GLU A 99 -16.15 -6.61 -5.34
CA GLU A 99 -17.62 -6.48 -5.26
C GLU A 99 -18.30 -7.72 -4.66
N LYS A 100 -17.57 -8.80 -4.47
CA LYS A 100 -18.11 -10.07 -3.93
C LYS A 100 -17.65 -10.35 -2.51
N GLY A 101 -16.67 -9.62 -1.99
CA GLY A 101 -16.19 -9.80 -0.63
C GLY A 101 -14.70 -9.55 -0.46
N ARG A 102 -14.18 -9.97 0.68
CA ARG A 102 -12.78 -9.78 1.03
C ARG A 102 -11.89 -10.64 0.14
N ILE A 103 -10.85 -10.03 -0.41
CA ILE A 103 -9.90 -10.74 -1.28
C ILE A 103 -8.51 -10.89 -0.65
N GLY A 104 -8.21 -10.14 0.39
CA GLY A 104 -6.92 -10.25 1.06
C GLY A 104 -6.72 -9.19 2.13
N GLY A 105 -5.59 -9.24 2.81
CA GLY A 105 -5.22 -8.26 3.82
C GLY A 105 -4.16 -8.78 4.75
N GLY A 106 -3.84 -7.97 5.76
CA GLY A 106 -2.83 -8.31 6.76
C GLY A 106 -2.28 -7.05 7.42
N THR A 107 -0.95 -7.00 7.59
CA THR A 107 -0.28 -5.88 8.25
C THR A 107 0.76 -5.24 7.34
N HIS A 108 0.96 -3.94 7.56
CA HIS A 108 1.89 -3.13 6.77
C HIS A 108 2.61 -2.16 7.70
N GLU A 109 3.92 -2.06 7.57
CA GLU A 109 4.69 -1.11 8.36
C GLU A 109 5.33 -0.07 7.45
N ARG A 110 5.37 1.17 7.95
CA ARG A 110 5.98 2.30 7.27
C ARG A 110 6.83 3.07 8.28
N PHE A 111 7.82 3.80 7.77
CA PHE A 111 8.65 4.68 8.59
C PHE A 111 8.52 6.11 8.12
N ILE A 112 8.40 7.02 9.07
CA ILE A 112 8.41 8.46 8.79
C ILE A 112 9.85 8.85 8.49
N ILE A 113 10.07 9.55 7.36
CA ILE A 113 11.37 9.99 6.91
C ILE A 113 11.31 11.46 6.49
N ARG A 114 12.48 12.09 6.37
CA ARG A 114 12.60 13.38 5.72
C ARG A 114 12.85 13.13 4.24
N ASN A 115 11.94 13.61 3.40
CA ASN A 115 11.94 13.29 1.97
C ASN A 115 13.27 13.65 1.30
N GLN A 116 13.75 14.87 1.52
CA GLN A 116 14.95 15.37 0.86
C GLN A 116 16.19 14.57 1.27
N THR A 117 16.38 14.35 2.55
CA THR A 117 17.54 13.60 3.08
C THR A 117 17.47 12.15 2.64
N PHE A 118 16.29 11.56 2.70
CA PHE A 118 16.11 10.15 2.33
C PHE A 118 16.39 9.93 0.84
N GLN A 119 15.85 10.79 -0.03
CA GLN A 119 16.07 10.70 -1.46
C GLN A 119 17.56 10.91 -1.80
N ALA A 120 18.19 11.91 -1.19
CA ALA A 120 19.62 12.18 -1.42
C ALA A 120 20.48 10.98 -1.04
N LYS A 121 20.16 10.32 0.06
CA LYS A 121 20.90 9.15 0.53
C LYS A 121 20.76 7.97 -0.44
N ALA A 122 19.57 7.78 -1.00
CA ALA A 122 19.35 6.76 -2.02
C ALA A 122 20.14 7.09 -3.29
N ASP A 123 20.12 8.35 -3.72
CA ASP A 123 20.82 8.80 -4.92
C ASP A 123 22.33 8.63 -4.83
N GLN A 124 22.90 8.72 -3.62
CA GLN A 124 24.33 8.53 -3.41
C GLN A 124 24.82 7.15 -3.84
N LYS A 125 23.95 6.15 -3.86
CA LYS A 125 24.32 4.81 -4.31
C LYS A 125 24.70 4.78 -5.78
N SER A 126 24.14 5.68 -6.59
CA SER A 126 24.46 5.78 -8.01
C SER A 126 25.82 6.43 -8.26
N ASN A 127 26.36 7.14 -7.27
CA ASN A 127 27.61 7.88 -7.36
C ASN A 127 28.80 7.15 -6.72
N SER A 128 28.57 5.95 -6.22
CA SER A 128 29.64 5.18 -5.56
C SER A 128 30.27 4.15 -6.46
#